data_074285abc2d863d83e2d8eb9fbad4c98
#
_entry.id   074285abc2d863d83e2d8eb9fbad4c98
#
_cell.length_a   1.000
_cell.length_b   1.000
_cell.length_c   1.000
_cell.angle_alpha   90.00
_cell.angle_beta   90.00
_cell.angle_gamma   90.00
#
_symmetry.space_group_name_H-M   'P 1'
#
loop_
_entity.id
_entity.type
_entity.pdbx_description
1 polymer ?
#
loop_
_entity_poly.entity_id
_entity_poly.type
_entity_poly.pdbx_seq_one_letter_code
_entity_poly.pdbx_strand_id
1 'polypeptide(L)'
;YEMQNYVDAKFRIIQNQTEKDAFIFWNDDPIIAREIKKHHPKATLYPFAETHEEGTKGYVENNQVIVETENGTFTMEQDLLALTGKHNLYNSLASTIAAKIMDIHDEKIRASLKNFAGVEHRLEKVARIFSSWISITRRSCTWRGLYQ
;
A
#
# COMPACT_ATOMS: atom_id res chain seq x y z
N TYR A 1 -19.08 13.29 14.28
CA TYR A 1 -18.55 13.26 12.89
C TYR A 1 -19.10 12.01 12.22
N GLU A 2 -20.02 12.18 11.31
CA GLU A 2 -20.56 11.03 10.59
C GLU A 2 -19.50 10.47 9.66
N MET A 3 -19.33 9.16 9.65
CA MET A 3 -18.35 8.45 8.81
C MET A 3 -18.54 8.84 7.33
N GLN A 4 -19.76 9.03 6.88
CA GLN A 4 -20.05 9.42 5.50
C GLN A 4 -19.42 10.76 5.12
N ASN A 5 -19.45 11.77 6.01
CA ASN A 5 -18.80 13.05 5.74
C ASN A 5 -17.29 12.93 5.57
N TYR A 6 -16.66 12.01 6.30
CA TYR A 6 -15.24 11.71 6.14
C TYR A 6 -14.96 11.04 4.78
N VAL A 7 -15.78 10.07 4.41
CA VAL A 7 -15.68 9.39 3.11
C VAL A 7 -15.86 10.36 1.96
N ASP A 8 -16.91 11.20 2.01
CA ASP A 8 -17.19 12.21 0.98
C ASP A 8 -16.02 13.21 0.86
N ALA A 9 -15.44 13.63 1.98
CA ALA A 9 -14.27 14.52 1.98
C ALA A 9 -13.05 13.85 1.30
N LYS A 10 -12.82 12.56 1.52
CA LYS A 10 -11.73 11.80 0.89
C LYS A 10 -11.96 11.60 -0.60
N PHE A 11 -13.18 11.31 -1.01
CA PHE A 11 -13.53 11.12 -2.42
C PHE A 11 -13.50 12.41 -3.25
N ARG A 12 -13.34 13.57 -2.64
CA ARG A 12 -13.06 14.81 -3.38
C ARG A 12 -11.79 14.74 -4.24
N ILE A 13 -10.88 13.82 -3.94
CA ILE A 13 -9.65 13.62 -4.74
C ILE A 13 -9.95 13.29 -6.21
N ILE A 14 -11.09 12.62 -6.49
CA ILE A 14 -11.46 12.24 -7.86
C ILE A 14 -12.21 13.33 -8.63
N GLN A 15 -12.62 14.43 -7.99
CA GLN A 15 -13.52 15.43 -8.60
C GLN A 15 -12.94 16.10 -9.84
N ASN A 16 -11.62 16.33 -9.84
CA ASN A 16 -10.92 17.03 -10.93
C ASN A 16 -10.11 16.07 -11.80
N GLN A 17 -10.19 14.76 -11.57
CA GLN A 17 -9.50 13.77 -12.36
C GLN A 17 -10.14 13.60 -13.74
N THR A 18 -9.30 13.36 -14.73
CA THR A 18 -9.65 13.12 -16.11
C THR A 18 -9.23 11.70 -16.53
N GLU A 19 -9.50 11.32 -17.76
CA GLU A 19 -9.07 10.02 -18.32
C GLU A 19 -7.53 9.86 -18.40
N LYS A 20 -6.79 10.98 -18.27
CA LYS A 20 -5.31 10.97 -18.26
C LYS A 20 -4.72 10.74 -16.87
N ASP A 21 -5.55 10.79 -15.84
CA ASP A 21 -5.14 10.61 -14.46
C ASP A 21 -5.26 9.14 -14.04
N ALA A 22 -4.57 8.77 -12.97
CA ALA A 22 -4.62 7.45 -12.37
C ALA A 22 -5.25 7.52 -10.98
N PHE A 23 -6.15 6.61 -10.68
CA PHE A 23 -6.72 6.43 -9.35
C PHE A 23 -6.30 5.09 -8.78
N ILE A 24 -5.37 5.12 -7.82
CA ILE A 24 -4.82 3.95 -7.16
C ILE A 24 -5.56 3.75 -5.83
N PHE A 25 -6.11 2.57 -5.60
CA PHE A 25 -6.93 2.30 -4.42
C PHE A 25 -6.87 0.85 -3.96
N TRP A 26 -7.16 0.64 -2.67
CA TRP A 26 -7.27 -0.69 -2.08
C TRP A 26 -8.62 -1.32 -2.43
N ASN A 27 -8.57 -2.45 -3.13
CA ASN A 27 -9.75 -3.11 -3.69
C ASN A 27 -10.62 -3.81 -2.63
N ASP A 28 -10.00 -4.31 -1.54
CA ASP A 28 -10.70 -5.10 -0.52
C ASP A 28 -11.52 -4.23 0.45
N ASP A 29 -11.47 -2.90 0.32
CA ASP A 29 -12.27 -2.01 1.16
C ASP A 29 -13.68 -1.83 0.59
N PRO A 30 -14.74 -2.31 1.29
CA PRO A 30 -16.10 -2.24 0.81
C PRO A 30 -16.63 -0.80 0.68
N ILE A 31 -16.10 0.15 1.46
CA ILE A 31 -16.46 1.55 1.36
C ILE A 31 -15.93 2.14 0.05
N ILE A 32 -14.66 1.88 -0.25
CA ILE A 32 -14.05 2.34 -1.51
C ILE A 32 -14.77 1.73 -2.71
N ALA A 33 -15.04 0.42 -2.70
CA ALA A 33 -15.75 -0.27 -3.77
C ALA A 33 -17.15 0.32 -4.01
N ARG A 34 -17.88 0.65 -2.94
CA ARG A 34 -19.19 1.31 -3.03
C ARG A 34 -19.09 2.71 -3.62
N GLU A 35 -18.16 3.52 -3.13
CA GLU A 35 -18.02 4.90 -3.59
C GLU A 35 -17.52 5.01 -5.04
N ILE A 36 -16.66 4.10 -5.49
CA ILE A 36 -16.25 4.01 -6.90
C ILE A 36 -17.46 3.78 -7.80
N LYS A 37 -18.34 2.83 -7.42
CA LYS A 37 -19.58 2.57 -8.15
C LYS A 37 -20.53 3.77 -8.18
N LYS A 38 -20.55 4.55 -7.10
CA LYS A 38 -21.41 5.75 -6.97
C LYS A 38 -20.89 6.93 -7.80
N HIS A 39 -19.59 7.17 -7.77
CA HIS A 39 -18.98 8.37 -8.34
C HIS A 39 -18.50 8.19 -9.79
N HIS A 40 -18.32 6.96 -10.26
CA HIS A 40 -17.84 6.65 -11.62
C HIS A 40 -16.61 7.50 -12.00
N PRO A 41 -15.44 7.32 -11.32
CA PRO A 41 -14.24 8.10 -11.63
C PRO A 41 -13.88 8.05 -13.11
N LYS A 42 -13.48 9.17 -13.68
CA LYS A 42 -13.00 9.23 -15.08
C LYS A 42 -11.58 8.73 -15.24
N ALA A 43 -10.80 8.78 -14.16
CA ALA A 43 -9.41 8.31 -14.13
C ALA A 43 -9.30 6.82 -14.44
N THR A 44 -8.17 6.42 -14.98
CA THR A 44 -7.82 5.01 -15.11
C THR A 44 -7.67 4.39 -13.73
N LEU A 45 -8.35 3.26 -13.49
CA LEU A 45 -8.41 2.60 -12.20
C LEU A 45 -7.25 1.62 -12.02
N TYR A 46 -6.54 1.74 -10.91
CA TYR A 46 -5.44 0.86 -10.50
C TYR A 46 -5.73 0.25 -9.13
N PRO A 47 -6.61 -0.77 -9.06
CA PRO A 47 -6.89 -1.46 -7.81
C PRO A 47 -5.70 -2.32 -7.37
N PHE A 48 -5.43 -2.34 -6.07
CA PHE A 48 -4.52 -3.31 -5.47
C PHE A 48 -5.19 -4.05 -4.32
N ALA A 49 -4.75 -5.28 -4.07
CA ALA A 49 -5.27 -6.18 -3.05
C ALA A 49 -4.13 -6.93 -2.36
N GLU A 50 -4.42 -7.63 -1.27
CA GLU A 50 -3.44 -8.51 -0.62
C GLU A 50 -3.15 -9.75 -1.47
N THR A 51 -4.18 -10.28 -2.11
CA THR A 51 -4.11 -11.44 -2.99
C THR A 51 -4.54 -11.08 -4.41
N HIS A 52 -4.15 -11.92 -5.37
CA HIS A 52 -4.56 -11.72 -6.76
C HIS A 52 -6.09 -11.91 -6.91
N GLU A 53 -6.72 -10.90 -7.46
CA GLU A 53 -8.13 -10.93 -7.88
C GLU A 53 -8.25 -10.41 -9.31
N GLU A 54 -9.33 -10.76 -9.98
CA GLU A 54 -9.58 -10.29 -11.35
C GLU A 54 -9.60 -8.75 -11.41
N GLY A 55 -8.75 -8.20 -12.26
CA GLY A 55 -8.61 -6.75 -12.45
C GLY A 55 -7.67 -6.03 -11.51
N THR A 56 -7.14 -6.68 -10.46
CA THR A 56 -6.12 -6.07 -9.59
C THR A 56 -4.82 -5.82 -10.35
N LYS A 57 -4.19 -4.68 -10.08
CA LYS A 57 -2.94 -4.22 -10.70
C LYS A 57 -1.73 -4.35 -9.77
N GLY A 58 -1.97 -4.55 -8.49
CA GLY A 58 -0.94 -4.81 -7.50
C GLY A 58 -1.43 -5.83 -6.47
N TYR A 59 -0.64 -6.86 -6.20
CA TYR A 59 -1.00 -7.94 -5.29
C TYR A 59 0.24 -8.70 -4.81
N VAL A 60 0.04 -9.63 -3.88
CA VAL A 60 1.07 -10.58 -3.45
C VAL A 60 0.66 -11.99 -3.83
N GLU A 61 1.56 -12.71 -4.47
CA GLU A 61 1.40 -14.12 -4.80
C GLU A 61 2.73 -14.85 -4.61
N ASN A 62 2.71 -16.01 -3.96
CA ASN A 62 3.89 -16.84 -3.71
C ASN A 62 5.08 -16.05 -3.10
N ASN A 63 4.82 -15.20 -2.10
CA ASN A 63 5.81 -14.31 -1.48
C ASN A 63 6.44 -13.28 -2.44
N GLN A 64 5.80 -13.02 -3.57
CA GLN A 64 6.20 -12.00 -4.52
C GLN A 64 5.20 -10.84 -4.50
N VAL A 65 5.71 -9.62 -4.35
CA VAL A 65 4.98 -8.39 -4.64
C VAL A 65 4.98 -8.23 -6.15
N ILE A 66 3.80 -8.20 -6.75
CA ILE A 66 3.61 -8.11 -8.20
C ILE A 66 2.80 -6.86 -8.52
N VAL A 67 3.26 -6.08 -9.47
CA VAL A 67 2.55 -4.90 -9.98
C VAL A 67 2.56 -4.92 -11.51
N GLU A 68 1.38 -4.84 -12.09
CA GLU A 68 1.15 -4.89 -13.54
C GLU A 68 0.57 -3.57 -14.03
N THR A 69 1.28 -2.92 -14.93
CA THR A 69 0.84 -1.66 -15.57
C THR A 69 1.14 -1.71 -17.07
N GLU A 70 0.73 -0.69 -17.78
CA GLU A 70 1.03 -0.52 -19.22
C GLU A 70 2.55 -0.44 -19.48
N ASN A 71 3.33 -0.03 -18.47
CA ASN A 71 4.80 0.05 -18.53
C ASN A 71 5.48 -1.25 -18.07
N GLY A 72 4.76 -2.36 -18.08
CA GLY A 72 5.27 -3.70 -17.78
C GLY A 72 5.02 -4.17 -16.35
N THR A 73 5.52 -5.36 -16.07
CA THR A 73 5.34 -6.05 -14.79
C THR A 73 6.56 -5.86 -13.90
N PHE A 74 6.33 -5.40 -12.68
CA PHE A 74 7.33 -5.34 -11.61
C PHE A 74 7.14 -6.52 -10.65
N THR A 75 8.24 -7.14 -10.23
CA THR A 75 8.23 -8.19 -9.22
C THR A 75 9.35 -7.99 -8.20
N MET A 76 9.06 -8.32 -6.94
CA MET A 76 10.02 -8.26 -5.84
C MET A 76 9.60 -9.23 -4.73
N GLU A 77 10.55 -9.94 -4.12
CA GLU A 77 10.25 -10.75 -2.94
C GLU A 77 9.75 -9.88 -1.79
N GLN A 78 8.64 -10.28 -1.18
CA GLN A 78 8.02 -9.53 -0.08
C GLN A 78 8.96 -9.35 1.11
N ASP A 79 9.79 -10.37 1.40
CA ASP A 79 10.74 -10.36 2.51
C ASP A 79 11.87 -9.32 2.34
N LEU A 80 12.06 -8.81 1.13
CA LEU A 80 13.03 -7.75 0.84
C LEU A 80 12.49 -6.34 1.11
N LEU A 81 11.20 -6.20 1.41
CA LEU A 81 10.64 -4.91 1.80
C LEU A 81 11.23 -4.44 3.13
N ALA A 82 11.74 -3.20 3.17
CA ALA A 82 12.34 -2.63 4.37
C ALA A 82 11.33 -2.48 5.51
N LEU A 83 10.08 -2.19 5.18
CA LEU A 83 9.00 -2.04 6.14
C LEU A 83 8.09 -3.27 6.12
N THR A 84 7.89 -3.86 7.29
CA THR A 84 7.02 -5.02 7.49
C THR A 84 5.63 -4.61 7.97
N GLY A 85 4.67 -5.53 7.83
CA GLY A 85 3.29 -5.35 8.27
C GLY A 85 2.34 -4.94 7.15
N LYS A 86 1.07 -5.27 7.35
CA LYS A 86 0.01 -5.18 6.33
C LYS A 86 -0.15 -3.76 5.74
N HIS A 87 -0.16 -2.74 6.60
CA HIS A 87 -0.28 -1.36 6.14
C HIS A 87 0.91 -0.90 5.30
N ASN A 88 2.11 -1.35 5.65
CA ASN A 88 3.31 -1.02 4.89
C ASN A 88 3.35 -1.76 3.55
N LEU A 89 2.82 -2.98 3.50
CA LEU A 89 2.63 -3.71 2.25
C LEU A 89 1.70 -2.93 1.30
N TYR A 90 0.57 -2.45 1.79
CA TYR A 90 -0.37 -1.66 0.98
C TYR A 90 0.24 -0.35 0.49
N ASN A 91 1.00 0.33 1.34
CA ASN A 91 1.75 1.52 0.94
C ASN A 91 2.80 1.20 -0.12
N SER A 92 3.48 0.06 -0.01
CA SER A 92 4.46 -0.41 -1.00
C SER A 92 3.81 -0.75 -2.33
N LEU A 93 2.67 -1.44 -2.34
CA LEU A 93 1.89 -1.72 -3.55
C LEU A 93 1.46 -0.42 -4.23
N ALA A 94 0.82 0.49 -3.50
CA ALA A 94 0.34 1.75 -4.05
C ALA A 94 1.48 2.62 -4.61
N SER A 95 2.60 2.74 -3.88
CA SER A 95 3.75 3.51 -4.34
C SER A 95 4.45 2.87 -5.54
N THR A 96 4.50 1.54 -5.61
CA THR A 96 5.05 0.82 -6.77
C THR A 96 4.19 1.02 -8.00
N ILE A 97 2.86 0.95 -7.89
CA ILE A 97 1.95 1.25 -9.00
C ILE A 97 2.20 2.67 -9.50
N ALA A 98 2.24 3.67 -8.60
CA ALA A 98 2.50 5.05 -8.96
C ALA A 98 3.85 5.22 -9.69
N ALA A 99 4.89 4.57 -9.17
CA ALA A 99 6.23 4.62 -9.77
C ALA A 99 6.25 3.97 -11.17
N LYS A 100 5.55 2.85 -11.36
CA LYS A 100 5.42 2.20 -12.68
C LYS A 100 4.65 3.06 -13.67
N ILE A 101 3.56 3.70 -13.27
CA ILE A 101 2.81 4.64 -14.11
C ILE A 101 3.72 5.80 -14.58
N MET A 102 4.61 6.26 -13.71
CA MET A 102 5.59 7.31 -13.99
C MET A 102 6.84 6.82 -14.75
N ASP A 103 6.82 5.59 -15.23
CA ASP A 103 7.91 4.95 -15.98
C ASP A 103 9.27 4.95 -15.25
N ILE A 104 9.24 4.80 -13.92
CA ILE A 104 10.44 4.66 -13.12
C ILE A 104 10.99 3.25 -13.28
N HIS A 105 12.29 3.14 -13.54
CA HIS A 105 12.97 1.86 -13.71
C HIS A 105 12.84 0.95 -12.49
N ASP A 106 12.57 -0.33 -12.71
CA ASP A 106 12.35 -1.35 -11.68
C ASP A 106 13.48 -1.44 -10.65
N GLU A 107 14.72 -1.26 -11.06
CA GLU A 107 15.88 -1.28 -10.16
C GLU A 107 15.83 -0.15 -9.12
N LYS A 108 15.39 1.05 -9.52
CA LYS A 108 15.23 2.19 -8.63
C LYS A 108 14.07 1.96 -7.66
N ILE A 109 12.97 1.37 -8.14
CA ILE A 109 11.83 1.00 -7.30
C ILE A 109 12.27 -0.03 -6.26
N ARG A 110 12.95 -1.11 -6.66
CA ARG A 110 13.48 -2.13 -5.74
C ARG A 110 14.42 -1.54 -4.70
N ALA A 111 15.38 -0.72 -5.14
CA ALA A 111 16.34 -0.08 -4.23
C ALA A 111 15.62 0.81 -3.19
N SER A 112 14.61 1.57 -3.60
CA SER A 112 13.84 2.42 -2.71
C SER A 112 13.04 1.60 -1.69
N LEU A 113 12.31 0.58 -2.14
CA LEU A 113 11.52 -0.30 -1.26
C LEU A 113 12.38 -1.08 -0.27
N LYS A 114 13.58 -1.49 -0.69
CA LYS A 114 14.53 -2.24 0.14
C LYS A 114 15.23 -1.38 1.19
N ASN A 115 15.49 -0.12 0.87
CA ASN A 115 16.30 0.78 1.71
C ASN A 115 15.47 1.85 2.44
N PHE A 116 14.16 1.84 2.32
CA PHE A 116 13.31 2.84 2.93
C PHE A 116 13.34 2.74 4.46
N ALA A 117 13.95 3.72 5.11
CA ALA A 117 14.14 3.73 6.57
C ALA A 117 12.83 3.99 7.35
N GLY A 118 11.72 4.26 6.66
CA GLY A 118 10.47 4.67 7.30
C GLY A 118 10.41 6.17 7.56
N VAL A 119 9.28 6.61 8.10
CA VAL A 119 9.07 7.99 8.56
C VAL A 119 9.16 7.98 10.08
N GLU A 120 9.88 8.94 10.66
CA GLU A 120 9.95 9.14 12.11
C GLU A 120 8.54 9.07 12.73
N HIS A 121 8.44 8.44 13.89
CA HIS A 121 7.20 8.19 14.63
C HIS A 121 6.24 7.15 14.04
N ARG A 122 6.64 6.37 13.04
CA ARG A 122 5.90 5.21 12.52
C ARG A 122 6.74 3.95 12.70
N LEU A 123 6.32 3.03 13.59
CA LEU A 123 6.86 1.67 13.78
C LEU A 123 8.40 1.56 13.62
N GLU A 124 9.15 2.31 14.41
CA GLU A 124 10.61 2.19 14.43
C GLU A 124 11.04 0.88 15.09
N LYS A 125 11.93 0.14 14.45
CA LYS A 125 12.59 -1.02 15.06
C LYS A 125 13.64 -0.53 16.06
N VAL A 126 13.32 -0.54 17.35
CA VAL A 126 14.19 0.02 18.40
C VAL A 126 15.21 -0.99 18.90
N ALA A 127 14.87 -2.27 18.97
CA ALA A 127 15.78 -3.32 19.44
C ALA A 127 15.39 -4.72 18.96
N ARG A 128 16.37 -5.61 18.93
CA ARG A 128 16.19 -7.06 18.78
C ARG A 128 16.61 -7.73 20.08
N ILE A 129 15.66 -8.37 20.78
CA ILE A 129 15.95 -9.11 22.01
C ILE A 129 15.64 -10.58 21.73
N PHE A 130 16.63 -11.48 21.87
CA PHE A 130 16.49 -12.94 21.74
C PHE A 130 15.85 -13.38 20.45
N SER A 131 15.97 -13.23 19.36
CA SER A 131 15.24 -13.65 18.12
C SER A 131 13.81 -13.09 17.95
N SER A 132 13.28 -12.34 18.89
CA SER A 132 12.00 -11.64 18.74
C SER A 132 12.19 -10.14 18.53
N TRP A 133 11.30 -9.53 17.76
CA TRP A 133 11.29 -8.10 17.49
C TRP A 133 10.30 -7.38 18.40
N ILE A 134 10.74 -6.33 19.07
CA ILE A 134 9.86 -5.43 19.80
C ILE A 134 9.70 -4.15 18.95
N SER A 135 8.46 -3.85 18.62
CA SER A 135 8.11 -2.62 17.95
C SER A 135 7.53 -1.66 19.00
N ILE A 136 8.21 -0.54 19.26
CA ILE A 136 7.73 0.47 20.20
C ILE A 136 7.26 1.67 19.40
N THR A 137 5.97 2.02 19.54
CA THR A 137 5.43 3.28 19.05
C THR A 137 5.33 4.26 20.20
N ARG A 138 5.76 5.50 20.04
CA ARG A 138 5.76 6.53 21.10
C ARG A 138 4.37 6.84 21.68
N ARG A 139 3.27 6.29 21.15
CA ARG A 139 1.90 6.56 21.63
C ARG A 139 1.25 5.49 22.48
N SER A 140 1.83 4.31 22.62
CA SER A 140 1.30 3.29 23.53
C SER A 140 2.35 2.25 23.87
N CYS A 141 2.88 2.30 25.09
CA CYS A 141 3.56 1.16 25.69
C CYS A 141 2.51 0.11 26.07
N THR A 142 2.21 -0.84 25.21
CA THR A 142 1.49 -2.04 25.60
C THR A 142 2.46 -3.20 25.61
N TRP A 143 2.84 -3.61 26.80
CA TRP A 143 3.49 -4.88 27.05
C TRP A 143 2.50 -6.00 26.75
N ARG A 144 2.72 -6.80 25.71
CA ARG A 144 2.16 -8.14 25.64
C ARG A 144 3.31 -9.11 25.88
N GLY A 145 3.45 -9.51 27.14
CA GLY A 145 4.23 -10.68 27.49
C GLY A 145 3.56 -11.93 26.93
N LEU A 146 4.24 -12.64 26.06
CA LEU A 146 3.91 -14.03 25.77
C LEU A 146 4.62 -14.88 26.82
N TYR A 147 3.87 -15.32 27.82
CA TYR A 147 4.16 -16.54 28.56
C TYR A 147 3.60 -17.71 27.73
N GLN A 148 4.42 -18.52 27.21
CA GLN A 148 4.58 -19.98 27.27
C GLN A 148 5.52 -20.43 26.19
#